data_cd23e22c96f5af492cb45820cc0cbce2
#
_entry.id   cd23e22c96f5af492cb45820cc0cbce2
#
_cell.length_a   1.000
_cell.length_b   1.000
_cell.length_c   1.000
_cell.angle_alpha   90.00
_cell.angle_beta   90.00
_cell.angle_gamma   90.00
#
_symmetry.space_group_name_H-M   'P 1'
#
loop_
_entity.id
_entity.type
_entity.pdbx_description
1 polymer ?
#
loop_
_entity_poly.entity_id
_entity_poly.type
_entity_poly.pdbx_seq_one_letter_code
_entity_poly.pdbx_strand_id
1 'polypeptide(L)'
;MRVAIFDFDGTLVDSDDALIAPFHALGVAPPPLGLPLVAACEMVGITVADYRAHYDTSAVAPFAGVEAMLGALDRWALCSNKAKDAGVEELARLGWSPEVALFSDDFGLVEKTLGPVLDALGVDVADVVYVGDTAHDRACAAAVGATFAAAAWNPRVVPEPSDVVLRQPADLLALL
;
A
#
# COMPACT_ATOMS: atom_id res chain seq x y z
N MET A 1 9.35 3.16 20.91
CA MET A 1 9.55 2.17 19.84
C MET A 1 8.58 2.55 18.73
N ARG A 2 9.10 2.80 17.55
CA ARG A 2 8.28 3.23 16.43
C ARG A 2 7.49 2.06 15.85
N VAL A 3 6.31 2.36 15.28
CA VAL A 3 5.46 1.41 14.56
C VAL A 3 5.55 1.70 13.07
N ALA A 4 5.71 0.65 12.27
CA ALA A 4 5.65 0.79 10.81
C ALA A 4 4.21 0.69 10.34
N ILE A 5 3.78 1.66 9.53
CA ILE A 5 2.57 1.60 8.72
C ILE A 5 3.01 1.49 7.27
N PHE A 6 2.38 0.62 6.48
CA PHE A 6 2.76 0.39 5.09
C PHE A 6 1.59 0.71 4.15
N ASP A 7 1.89 1.20 2.96
CA ASP A 7 1.06 0.91 1.81
C ASP A 7 1.19 -0.57 1.42
N PHE A 8 0.31 -1.06 0.56
CA PHE A 8 0.26 -2.47 0.17
C PHE A 8 0.84 -2.69 -1.22
N ASP A 9 0.14 -2.22 -2.25
CA ASP A 9 0.50 -2.38 -3.66
C ASP A 9 1.75 -1.56 -4.01
N GLY A 10 2.75 -2.16 -4.65
CA GLY A 10 4.02 -1.49 -4.97
C GLY A 10 4.98 -1.29 -3.79
N THR A 11 4.53 -1.54 -2.56
CA THR A 11 5.30 -1.40 -1.32
C THR A 11 5.63 -2.74 -0.70
N LEU A 12 4.65 -3.49 -0.24
CA LEU A 12 4.84 -4.84 0.31
C LEU A 12 4.80 -5.92 -0.78
N VAL A 13 3.97 -5.71 -1.79
CA VAL A 13 3.75 -6.66 -2.88
C VAL A 13 4.03 -6.04 -4.25
N ASP A 14 4.62 -6.83 -5.14
CA ASP A 14 4.74 -6.51 -6.55
C ASP A 14 3.44 -6.90 -7.25
N SER A 15 2.56 -5.91 -7.43
CA SER A 15 1.19 -6.10 -7.89
C SER A 15 0.88 -5.35 -9.18
N ASP A 16 1.80 -4.57 -9.75
CA ASP A 16 1.52 -3.71 -10.90
C ASP A 16 0.93 -4.47 -12.08
N ASP A 17 1.55 -5.60 -12.46
CA ASP A 17 1.05 -6.41 -13.56
C ASP A 17 -0.35 -6.97 -13.28
N ALA A 18 -0.61 -7.40 -12.05
CA ALA A 18 -1.93 -7.88 -11.62
C ALA A 18 -2.97 -6.76 -11.66
N LEU A 19 -2.62 -5.55 -11.22
CA LEU A 19 -3.51 -4.38 -11.24
C LEU A 19 -3.81 -3.88 -12.65
N ILE A 20 -2.86 -4.01 -13.59
CA ILE A 20 -2.98 -3.56 -14.96
C ILE A 20 -3.74 -4.56 -15.85
N ALA A 21 -3.57 -5.85 -15.60
CA ALA A 21 -4.13 -6.93 -16.42
C ALA A 21 -5.63 -6.82 -16.70
N PRO A 22 -6.51 -6.48 -15.73
CA PRO A 22 -7.94 -6.31 -15.99
C PRO A 22 -8.26 -5.20 -17.00
N PHE A 23 -7.54 -4.08 -16.97
CA PHE A 23 -7.73 -2.99 -17.93
C PHE A 23 -7.40 -3.44 -19.34
N HIS A 24 -6.29 -4.16 -19.52
CA HIS A 24 -5.90 -4.73 -20.81
C HIS A 24 -6.91 -5.77 -21.30
N ALA A 25 -7.41 -6.65 -20.41
CA ALA A 25 -8.43 -7.64 -20.75
C ALA A 25 -9.75 -6.99 -21.22
N LEU A 26 -10.07 -5.81 -20.69
CA LEU A 26 -11.24 -5.02 -21.06
C LEU A 26 -10.99 -4.08 -22.26
N GLY A 27 -9.77 -4.08 -22.83
CA GLY A 27 -9.41 -3.30 -24.01
C GLY A 27 -9.25 -1.81 -23.76
N VAL A 28 -8.99 -1.39 -22.51
CA VAL A 28 -8.78 0.01 -22.13
C VAL A 28 -7.33 0.23 -21.65
N ALA A 29 -6.83 1.45 -21.80
CA ALA A 29 -5.54 1.83 -21.25
C ALA A 29 -5.65 1.93 -19.72
N PRO A 30 -4.68 1.38 -18.97
CA PRO A 30 -4.70 1.47 -17.51
C PRO A 30 -4.52 2.93 -17.05
N PRO A 31 -5.25 3.37 -16.00
CA PRO A 31 -5.01 4.67 -15.37
C PRO A 31 -3.72 4.63 -14.53
N PRO A 32 -3.28 5.78 -13.97
CA PRO A 32 -2.18 5.78 -13.01
C PRO A 32 -2.45 4.83 -11.83
N LEU A 33 -1.42 4.10 -11.41
CA LEU A 33 -1.48 3.23 -10.23
C LEU A 33 -1.55 4.05 -8.93
N GLY A 34 -2.05 3.45 -7.86
CA GLY A 34 -2.18 4.06 -6.54
C GLY A 34 -3.52 4.75 -6.28
N LEU A 35 -4.40 4.85 -7.28
CA LEU A 35 -5.75 5.38 -7.11
C LEU A 35 -6.69 4.35 -6.45
N PRO A 36 -7.73 4.81 -5.70
CA PRO A 36 -8.84 3.94 -5.31
C PRO A 36 -9.50 3.31 -6.55
N LEU A 37 -9.87 2.03 -6.47
CA LEU A 37 -10.37 1.27 -7.61
C LEU A 37 -11.58 1.94 -8.29
N VAL A 38 -12.49 2.54 -7.52
CA VAL A 38 -13.66 3.26 -8.07
C VAL A 38 -13.21 4.40 -8.97
N ALA A 39 -12.29 5.24 -8.50
CA ALA A 39 -11.77 6.37 -9.27
C ALA A 39 -11.00 5.90 -10.52
N ALA A 40 -10.21 4.82 -10.39
CA ALA A 40 -9.50 4.22 -11.50
C ALA A 40 -10.45 3.71 -12.61
N CYS A 41 -11.51 3.00 -12.22
CA CYS A 41 -12.51 2.49 -13.16
C CYS A 41 -13.31 3.64 -13.84
N GLU A 42 -13.73 4.64 -13.08
CA GLU A 42 -14.45 5.81 -13.60
C GLU A 42 -13.62 6.57 -14.63
N MET A 43 -12.32 6.74 -14.39
CA MET A 43 -11.40 7.45 -15.27
C MET A 43 -11.36 6.85 -16.69
N VAL A 44 -11.49 5.53 -16.83
CA VAL A 44 -11.41 4.82 -18.10
C VAL A 44 -12.75 4.29 -18.60
N GLY A 45 -13.84 4.57 -17.88
CA GLY A 45 -15.21 4.26 -18.30
C GLY A 45 -15.59 2.78 -18.20
N ILE A 46 -15.02 2.02 -17.25
CA ILE A 46 -15.40 0.64 -16.96
C ILE A 46 -16.08 0.55 -15.59
N THR A 47 -16.76 -0.56 -15.33
CA THR A 47 -17.33 -0.80 -13.98
C THR A 47 -16.33 -1.52 -13.08
N VAL A 48 -16.46 -1.32 -11.75
CA VAL A 48 -15.71 -2.07 -10.76
C VAL A 48 -15.98 -3.58 -10.88
N ALA A 49 -17.22 -3.97 -11.24
CA ALA A 49 -17.59 -5.37 -11.43
C ALA A 49 -16.85 -6.00 -12.61
N ASP A 50 -16.73 -5.28 -13.74
CA ASP A 50 -15.97 -5.76 -14.90
C ASP A 50 -14.48 -5.91 -14.57
N TYR A 51 -13.90 -4.93 -13.86
CA TYR A 51 -12.52 -5.02 -13.39
C TYR A 51 -12.31 -6.26 -12.51
N ARG A 52 -13.16 -6.45 -11.49
CA ARG A 52 -13.04 -7.58 -10.54
C ARG A 52 -13.20 -8.93 -11.20
N ALA A 53 -14.00 -9.05 -12.26
CA ALA A 53 -14.15 -10.30 -13.00
C ALA A 53 -12.85 -10.75 -13.69
N HIS A 54 -11.87 -9.86 -13.84
CA HIS A 54 -10.58 -10.14 -14.49
C HIS A 54 -9.39 -10.00 -13.53
N TYR A 55 -9.61 -9.57 -12.27
CA TYR A 55 -8.55 -9.41 -11.30
C TYR A 55 -8.21 -10.74 -10.64
N ASP A 56 -6.91 -11.09 -10.66
CA ASP A 56 -6.40 -12.33 -10.08
C ASP A 56 -5.54 -12.03 -8.84
N THR A 57 -6.12 -12.23 -7.65
CA THR A 57 -5.42 -12.04 -6.37
C THR A 57 -4.23 -12.99 -6.20
N SER A 58 -4.19 -14.12 -6.91
CA SER A 58 -3.09 -15.09 -6.84
C SER A 58 -1.83 -14.62 -7.59
N ALA A 59 -1.97 -13.67 -8.50
CA ALA A 59 -0.87 -13.11 -9.28
C ALA A 59 0.02 -12.13 -8.47
N VAL A 60 -0.43 -11.70 -7.30
CA VAL A 60 0.30 -10.76 -6.44
C VAL A 60 1.33 -11.51 -5.58
N ALA A 61 2.57 -11.05 -5.56
CA ALA A 61 3.66 -11.66 -4.79
C ALA A 61 4.42 -10.64 -3.93
N PRO A 62 4.96 -11.03 -2.75
CA PRO A 62 5.80 -10.15 -1.95
C PRO A 62 7.06 -9.72 -2.70
N PHE A 63 7.52 -8.48 -2.47
CA PHE A 63 8.88 -8.13 -2.83
C PHE A 63 9.89 -8.94 -2.02
N ALA A 64 11.05 -9.21 -2.61
CA ALA A 64 12.11 -9.98 -1.96
C ALA A 64 12.53 -9.33 -0.62
N GLY A 65 12.52 -10.11 0.45
CA GLY A 65 12.88 -9.68 1.80
C GLY A 65 11.74 -9.08 2.64
N VAL A 66 10.56 -8.80 2.06
CA VAL A 66 9.43 -8.24 2.80
C VAL A 66 8.93 -9.21 3.89
N GLU A 67 8.79 -10.49 3.57
CA GLU A 67 8.33 -11.47 4.57
C GLU A 67 9.27 -11.56 5.78
N ALA A 68 10.59 -11.52 5.54
CA ALA A 68 11.58 -11.53 6.61
C ALA A 68 11.52 -10.24 7.45
N MET A 69 11.32 -9.10 6.81
CA MET A 69 11.13 -7.82 7.51
C MET A 69 9.88 -7.85 8.36
N LEU A 70 8.72 -8.22 7.81
CA LEU A 70 7.45 -8.30 8.56
C LEU A 70 7.55 -9.27 9.73
N GLY A 71 8.21 -10.42 9.56
CA GLY A 71 8.44 -11.39 10.61
C GLY A 71 9.34 -10.91 11.76
N ALA A 72 10.09 -9.83 11.56
CA ALA A 72 10.93 -9.19 12.57
C ALA A 72 10.21 -8.05 13.33
N LEU A 73 8.99 -7.67 12.90
CA LEU A 73 8.20 -6.60 13.51
C LEU A 73 7.24 -7.16 14.56
N ASP A 74 7.25 -6.61 15.77
CA ASP A 74 6.27 -6.93 16.80
C ASP A 74 4.87 -6.37 16.48
N ARG A 75 4.83 -5.17 15.87
CA ARG A 75 3.60 -4.44 15.52
C ARG A 75 3.78 -3.74 14.19
N TRP A 76 2.78 -3.85 13.33
CA TRP A 76 2.71 -3.11 12.06
C TRP A 76 1.28 -2.98 11.56
N ALA A 77 1.03 -2.05 10.65
CA ALA A 77 -0.29 -1.79 10.11
C ALA A 77 -0.25 -1.51 8.61
N LEU A 78 -1.43 -1.55 7.99
CA LEU A 78 -1.67 -1.18 6.59
C LEU A 78 -2.58 0.04 6.47
N CYS A 79 -2.25 0.87 5.47
CA CYS A 79 -3.05 2.00 5.01
C CYS A 79 -3.00 2.03 3.47
N SER A 80 -4.00 1.51 2.78
CA SER A 80 -3.95 1.32 1.33
C SER A 80 -5.21 1.79 0.61
N ASN A 81 -5.05 2.28 -0.63
CA ASN A 81 -6.16 2.57 -1.55
C ASN A 81 -6.74 1.32 -2.23
N LYS A 82 -6.17 0.15 -1.94
CA LYS A 82 -6.68 -1.13 -2.45
C LYS A 82 -8.11 -1.38 -2.04
N ALA A 83 -8.90 -2.05 -2.88
CA ALA A 83 -10.24 -2.52 -2.52
C ALA A 83 -10.13 -3.57 -1.39
N LYS A 84 -10.99 -3.43 -0.38
CA LYS A 84 -10.91 -4.20 0.88
C LYS A 84 -11.03 -5.70 0.67
N ASP A 85 -11.94 -6.14 -0.19
CA ASP A 85 -12.15 -7.56 -0.48
C ASP A 85 -10.88 -8.23 -1.06
N ALA A 86 -10.25 -7.60 -2.06
CA ALA A 86 -9.01 -8.10 -2.62
C ALA A 86 -7.86 -8.05 -1.60
N GLY A 87 -7.72 -6.96 -0.86
CA GLY A 87 -6.68 -6.82 0.16
C GLY A 87 -6.78 -7.86 1.27
N VAL A 88 -7.99 -8.14 1.77
CA VAL A 88 -8.23 -9.16 2.79
C VAL A 88 -7.92 -10.57 2.26
N GLU A 89 -8.31 -10.88 1.02
CA GLU A 89 -8.01 -12.16 0.39
C GLU A 89 -6.50 -12.37 0.23
N GLU A 90 -5.79 -11.35 -0.25
CA GLU A 90 -4.34 -11.40 -0.43
C GLU A 90 -3.59 -11.51 0.91
N LEU A 91 -3.99 -10.76 1.94
CA LEU A 91 -3.43 -10.90 3.29
C LEU A 91 -3.59 -12.33 3.81
N ALA A 92 -4.78 -12.90 3.67
CA ALA A 92 -5.06 -14.28 4.11
C ALA A 92 -4.20 -15.30 3.34
N ARG A 93 -4.06 -15.15 2.01
CA ARG A 93 -3.24 -16.03 1.17
C ARG A 93 -1.74 -15.93 1.53
N LEU A 94 -1.26 -14.73 1.84
CA LEU A 94 0.13 -14.48 2.23
C LEU A 94 0.42 -14.86 3.70
N GLY A 95 -0.63 -15.14 4.49
CA GLY A 95 -0.48 -15.45 5.92
C GLY A 95 -0.09 -14.23 6.76
N TRP A 96 -0.40 -13.02 6.29
CA TRP A 96 -0.05 -11.77 6.95
C TRP A 96 -1.17 -11.25 7.84
N SER A 97 -0.81 -10.83 9.05
CA SER A 97 -1.76 -10.37 10.08
C SER A 97 -1.30 -9.04 10.67
N PRO A 98 -1.49 -7.91 9.98
CA PRO A 98 -1.25 -6.59 10.56
C PRO A 98 -2.17 -6.36 11.77
N GLU A 99 -1.74 -5.55 12.72
CA GLU A 99 -2.57 -5.16 13.87
C GLU A 99 -3.79 -4.34 13.43
N VAL A 100 -3.59 -3.46 12.45
CA VAL A 100 -4.63 -2.67 11.79
C VAL A 100 -4.43 -2.76 10.28
N ALA A 101 -5.49 -2.99 9.52
CA ALA A 101 -5.50 -2.89 8.06
C ALA A 101 -6.71 -2.06 7.62
N LEU A 102 -6.47 -0.88 7.07
CA LEU A 102 -7.50 -0.03 6.47
C LEU A 102 -7.29 0.07 4.96
N PHE A 103 -8.38 -0.11 4.25
CA PHE A 103 -8.46 -0.12 2.79
C PHE A 103 -9.40 0.99 2.29
N SER A 104 -9.51 1.19 0.98
CA SER A 104 -10.32 2.26 0.38
C SER A 104 -11.76 2.31 0.90
N ASP A 105 -12.36 1.15 1.16
CA ASP A 105 -13.72 1.02 1.70
C ASP A 105 -13.84 1.65 3.11
N ASP A 106 -12.79 1.57 3.92
CA ASP A 106 -12.76 2.11 5.28
C ASP A 106 -12.62 3.64 5.28
N PHE A 107 -12.18 4.23 4.16
CA PHE A 107 -12.08 5.68 3.93
C PHE A 107 -13.30 6.24 3.18
N GLY A 108 -14.36 5.45 2.95
CA GLY A 108 -15.53 5.86 2.19
C GLY A 108 -15.30 5.90 0.68
N LEU A 109 -14.40 5.06 0.17
CA LEU A 109 -14.02 4.93 -1.25
C LEU A 109 -13.34 6.19 -1.83
N VAL A 110 -12.84 7.07 -0.97
CA VAL A 110 -11.96 8.19 -1.31
C VAL A 110 -10.51 7.81 -1.02
N GLU A 111 -9.58 8.72 -1.33
CA GLU A 111 -8.16 8.49 -1.07
C GLU A 111 -7.88 8.27 0.42
N LYS A 112 -6.96 7.35 0.71
CA LYS A 112 -6.53 6.98 2.05
C LYS A 112 -5.92 8.14 2.81
N THR A 113 -6.06 8.12 4.13
CA THR A 113 -5.39 9.02 5.06
C THR A 113 -4.87 8.26 6.27
N LEU A 114 -3.79 8.75 6.91
CA LEU A 114 -3.17 8.05 8.05
C LEU A 114 -3.92 8.25 9.37
N GLY A 115 -4.70 9.32 9.51
CA GLY A 115 -5.41 9.63 10.77
C GLY A 115 -6.17 8.44 11.36
N PRO A 116 -7.10 7.80 10.61
CA PRO A 116 -7.85 6.65 11.10
C PRO A 116 -6.98 5.45 11.51
N VAL A 117 -5.82 5.25 10.85
CA VAL A 117 -4.89 4.17 11.21
C VAL A 117 -4.17 4.48 12.53
N LEU A 118 -3.75 5.75 12.72
CA LEU A 118 -3.13 6.21 13.97
C LEU A 118 -4.10 6.06 15.14
N ASP A 119 -5.36 6.47 14.96
CA ASP A 119 -6.41 6.35 15.96
C ASP A 119 -6.66 4.89 16.34
N ALA A 120 -6.75 4.00 15.36
CA ALA A 120 -6.98 2.57 15.57
C ALA A 120 -5.79 1.87 16.28
N LEU A 121 -4.55 2.29 15.97
CA LEU A 121 -3.33 1.80 16.63
C LEU A 121 -3.15 2.37 18.04
N GLY A 122 -3.75 3.53 18.34
CA GLY A 122 -3.56 4.25 19.59
C GLY A 122 -2.13 4.76 19.79
N VAL A 123 -1.47 5.21 18.71
CA VAL A 123 -0.07 5.68 18.72
C VAL A 123 0.04 7.14 18.36
N ASP A 124 1.07 7.81 18.89
CA ASP A 124 1.42 9.16 18.48
C ASP A 124 2.11 9.14 17.11
N VAL A 125 1.83 10.16 16.30
CA VAL A 125 2.44 10.29 14.95
C VAL A 125 3.97 10.33 14.99
N ALA A 126 4.56 10.86 16.07
CA ALA A 126 6.01 10.91 16.26
C ALA A 126 6.65 9.51 16.38
N ASP A 127 5.85 8.51 16.79
CA ASP A 127 6.25 7.11 16.94
C ASP A 127 5.96 6.26 15.70
N VAL A 128 5.68 6.87 14.55
CA VAL A 128 5.32 6.17 13.31
C VAL A 128 6.31 6.45 12.18
N VAL A 129 6.58 5.40 11.41
CA VAL A 129 7.19 5.49 10.07
C VAL A 129 6.17 4.97 9.06
N TYR A 130 5.78 5.81 8.09
CA TYR A 130 4.94 5.38 6.99
C TYR A 130 5.80 5.03 5.78
N VAL A 131 5.68 3.80 5.31
CA VAL A 131 6.44 3.26 4.18
C VAL A 131 5.53 3.15 2.97
N GLY A 132 5.94 3.76 1.85
CA GLY A 132 5.15 3.76 0.62
C GLY A 132 6.03 3.94 -0.62
N ASP A 133 5.44 3.79 -1.79
CA ASP A 133 6.12 3.83 -3.08
C ASP A 133 5.71 5.02 -3.95
N THR A 134 4.65 5.75 -3.59
CA THR A 134 4.07 6.82 -4.41
C THR A 134 4.22 8.21 -3.78
N ALA A 135 4.05 9.25 -4.63
CA ALA A 135 3.92 10.63 -4.17
C ALA A 135 2.68 10.83 -3.29
N HIS A 136 1.62 10.02 -3.51
CA HIS A 136 0.42 10.06 -2.68
C HIS A 136 0.73 9.60 -1.24
N ASP A 137 1.52 8.54 -1.07
CA ASP A 137 1.96 8.07 0.26
C ASP A 137 2.74 9.15 0.99
N ARG A 138 3.67 9.80 0.30
CA ARG A 138 4.44 10.93 0.84
C ARG A 138 3.51 12.05 1.31
N ALA A 139 2.49 12.39 0.50
CA ALA A 139 1.49 13.40 0.85
C ALA A 139 0.66 12.99 2.08
N CYS A 140 0.25 11.71 2.18
CA CYS A 140 -0.45 11.17 3.34
C CYS A 140 0.37 11.30 4.63
N ALA A 141 1.68 10.97 4.58
CA ALA A 141 2.57 11.13 5.71
C ALA A 141 2.72 12.60 6.11
N ALA A 142 2.96 13.48 5.12
CA ALA A 142 3.13 14.91 5.34
C ALA A 142 1.89 15.56 5.96
N ALA A 143 0.69 15.14 5.55
CA ALA A 143 -0.59 15.68 6.04
C ALA A 143 -0.77 15.53 7.56
N VAL A 144 -0.17 14.49 8.16
CA VAL A 144 -0.23 14.25 9.62
C VAL A 144 1.10 14.52 10.32
N GLY A 145 2.17 14.83 9.58
CA GLY A 145 3.51 15.03 10.13
C GLY A 145 4.27 13.75 10.48
N ALA A 146 3.89 12.61 9.87
CA ALA A 146 4.60 11.35 10.04
C ALA A 146 5.92 11.32 9.26
N THR A 147 6.88 10.52 9.72
CA THR A 147 8.09 10.21 8.96
C THR A 147 7.71 9.37 7.76
N PHE A 148 8.02 9.83 6.53
CA PHE A 148 7.87 9.05 5.31
C PHE A 148 9.17 8.33 4.96
N ALA A 149 9.07 7.06 4.56
CA ALA A 149 10.16 6.27 4.05
C ALA A 149 9.79 5.67 2.68
N ALA A 150 10.58 5.99 1.66
CA ALA A 150 10.37 5.52 0.30
C ALA A 150 10.84 4.06 0.14
N ALA A 151 9.95 3.19 -0.33
CA ALA A 151 10.19 1.76 -0.56
C ALA A 151 11.03 1.53 -1.83
N ALA A 152 12.29 2.01 -1.84
CA ALA A 152 13.16 1.99 -3.02
C ALA A 152 13.74 0.59 -3.35
N TRP A 153 13.29 -0.47 -2.69
CA TRP A 153 13.43 -1.85 -3.18
C TRP A 153 12.51 -2.14 -4.37
N ASN A 154 11.43 -1.38 -4.54
CA ASN A 154 10.68 -1.35 -5.77
C ASN A 154 11.42 -0.46 -6.79
N PRO A 155 11.89 -1.00 -7.94
CA PRO A 155 12.71 -0.26 -8.88
C PRO A 155 11.97 0.91 -9.58
N ARG A 156 10.66 0.98 -9.45
CA ARG A 156 9.83 2.08 -10.00
C ARG A 156 9.79 3.30 -9.10
N VAL A 157 10.18 3.17 -7.84
CA VAL A 157 10.19 4.28 -6.88
C VAL A 157 11.28 5.28 -7.22
N VAL A 158 10.88 6.54 -7.32
CA VAL A 158 11.80 7.68 -7.49
C VAL A 158 11.76 8.50 -6.19
N PRO A 159 12.74 8.31 -5.27
CA PRO A 159 12.78 9.05 -4.03
C PRO A 159 13.03 10.54 -4.27
N GLU A 160 12.45 11.38 -3.42
CA GLU A 160 12.79 12.81 -3.35
C GLU A 160 13.94 13.06 -2.36
N PRO A 161 14.64 14.22 -2.46
CA PRO A 161 15.79 14.52 -1.59
C PRO A 161 15.47 14.54 -0.08
N SER A 162 14.18 14.73 0.28
CA SER A 162 13.71 14.75 1.67
C SER A 162 13.30 13.38 2.20
N ASP A 163 13.19 12.35 1.35
CA ASP A 163 12.73 11.04 1.76
C ASP A 163 13.80 10.27 2.53
N VAL A 164 13.35 9.51 3.52
CA VAL A 164 14.16 8.40 4.03
C VAL A 164 14.10 7.28 2.99
N VAL A 165 15.26 6.88 2.45
CA VAL A 165 15.30 5.92 1.33
C VAL A 165 15.64 4.53 1.85
N LEU A 166 14.72 3.59 1.71
CA LEU A 166 14.92 2.18 2.05
C LEU A 166 15.23 1.40 0.76
N ARG A 167 16.47 0.96 0.60
CA ARG A 167 16.92 0.23 -0.61
C ARG A 167 16.58 -1.26 -0.57
N GLN A 168 16.35 -1.78 0.60
CA GLN A 168 15.89 -3.15 0.88
C GLN A 168 14.97 -3.13 2.09
N PRO A 169 14.02 -4.09 2.20
CA PRO A 169 13.06 -4.09 3.31
C PRO A 169 13.72 -4.07 4.70
N ALA A 170 14.84 -4.77 4.88
CA ALA A 170 15.57 -4.83 6.14
C ALA A 170 16.10 -3.47 6.63
N ASP A 171 16.28 -2.48 5.76
CA ASP A 171 16.74 -1.14 6.15
C ASP A 171 15.75 -0.45 7.11
N LEU A 172 14.47 -0.82 7.04
CA LEU A 172 13.44 -0.29 7.95
C LEU A 172 13.74 -0.57 9.42
N LEU A 173 14.30 -1.74 9.73
CA LEU A 173 14.56 -2.17 11.12
C LEU A 173 15.52 -1.22 11.87
N ALA A 174 16.32 -0.45 11.15
CA ALA A 174 17.20 0.56 11.74
C ALA A 174 16.49 1.88 12.09
N LEU A 175 15.23 2.06 11.66
CA LEU A 175 14.42 3.25 11.93
C LEU A 175 13.43 3.07 13.09
N LEU A 176 13.19 1.83 13.50
CA LEU A 176 12.21 1.46 14.53
C LEU A 176 12.87 1.26 15.88
#